data_999149478e2784d9a475e102514a36e8
#
_entry.id   999149478e2784d9a475e102514a36e8
#
_cell.length_a   1.000
_cell.length_b   1.000
_cell.length_c   1.000
_cell.angle_alpha   90.00
_cell.angle_beta   90.00
_cell.angle_gamma   90.00
#
_symmetry.space_group_name_H-M   'P 1'
#
loop_
_entity.id
_entity.type
_entity.pdbx_description
1 polymer ?
#
loop_
_entity_poly.entity_id
_entity_poly.type
_entity_poly.pdbx_seq_one_letter_code
_entity_poly.pdbx_strand_id
1 'polypeptide(L)'
;MCGETVENGELTVDAGNIVEISTSQGNDATALDLSDCLLMPGFVNAHSHLGLTALEKKLSPAKSFADWIRALISINSGLDDESRVRGIRAGAEEMKRSGVTALGDYVAEPDLLPVMGGLEFRSVLFLETIGFHSEKALAICKNLEETLKGDPFSPLSRLGLAPHAPYSVSPNLFRSLGKLAQQYDCPLSCHVAEIPEESGFLQNGDDSLEELLKERSAWDPKWKPPGKSPIEYLNSLNILESLLAIHCNFIAADLDVMALKKVSAVFCPKSTHWFGRKDFMPVRTLLDR
;
A
#
# COMPACT_ATOMS: atom_id res chain seq x y z
N MET A 1 -13.65 -11.79 -10.19
CA MET A 1 -13.81 -12.22 -11.60
C MET A 1 -15.09 -13.02 -11.66
N CYS A 2 -16.08 -12.51 -12.36
CA CYS A 2 -17.38 -13.16 -12.50
C CYS A 2 -17.76 -13.21 -13.98
N GLY A 3 -16.80 -13.54 -14.84
CA GLY A 3 -17.01 -13.71 -16.26
C GLY A 3 -17.05 -15.18 -16.63
N GLU A 4 -17.83 -15.52 -17.63
CA GLU A 4 -17.81 -16.84 -18.27
C GLU A 4 -16.47 -17.05 -18.97
N THR A 5 -15.95 -18.26 -18.94
CA THR A 5 -14.79 -18.64 -19.74
C THR A 5 -15.22 -18.75 -21.21
N VAL A 6 -14.54 -18.04 -22.09
CA VAL A 6 -14.75 -18.15 -23.54
C VAL A 6 -13.72 -19.13 -24.08
N GLU A 7 -14.19 -20.33 -24.46
CA GLU A 7 -13.32 -21.34 -25.09
C GLU A 7 -13.11 -21.01 -26.58
N ASN A 8 -11.88 -21.16 -27.04
CA ASN A 8 -11.46 -20.86 -28.41
C ASN A 8 -11.85 -19.45 -28.86
N GLY A 9 -11.76 -18.49 -27.92
CA GLY A 9 -12.14 -17.11 -28.14
C GLY A 9 -11.08 -16.32 -28.91
N GLU A 10 -11.53 -15.30 -29.60
CA GLU A 10 -10.70 -14.27 -30.21
C GLU A 10 -10.90 -12.94 -29.44
N LEU A 11 -9.79 -12.26 -29.15
CA LEU A 11 -9.78 -10.95 -28.49
C LEU A 11 -9.26 -9.90 -29.47
N THR A 12 -10.09 -8.93 -29.79
CA THR A 12 -9.69 -7.80 -30.64
C THR A 12 -9.32 -6.60 -29.77
N VAL A 13 -8.13 -6.05 -30.02
CA VAL A 13 -7.61 -4.87 -29.32
C VAL A 13 -7.38 -3.75 -30.34
N ASP A 14 -7.95 -2.57 -30.05
CA ASP A 14 -7.72 -1.36 -30.82
C ASP A 14 -7.32 -0.20 -29.91
N ALA A 15 -6.27 0.52 -30.28
CA ALA A 15 -5.73 1.66 -29.51
C ALA A 15 -5.57 1.37 -28.00
N GLY A 16 -5.17 0.13 -27.62
CA GLY A 16 -4.96 -0.29 -26.24
C GLY A 16 -6.23 -0.65 -25.49
N ASN A 17 -7.38 -0.72 -26.15
CA ASN A 17 -8.65 -1.13 -25.57
C ASN A 17 -9.13 -2.44 -26.17
N ILE A 18 -9.73 -3.30 -25.32
CA ILE A 18 -10.45 -4.48 -25.79
C ILE A 18 -11.75 -3.99 -26.41
N VAL A 19 -11.91 -4.21 -27.72
CA VAL A 19 -13.11 -3.78 -28.46
C VAL A 19 -14.08 -4.92 -28.72
N GLU A 20 -13.58 -6.17 -28.75
CA GLU A 20 -14.42 -7.35 -28.95
C GLU A 20 -13.83 -8.59 -28.30
N ILE A 21 -14.69 -9.46 -27.80
CA ILE A 21 -14.38 -10.84 -27.40
C ILE A 21 -15.43 -11.72 -28.10
N SER A 22 -14.97 -12.58 -29.03
CA SER A 22 -15.87 -13.44 -29.82
C SER A 22 -15.43 -14.90 -29.79
N THR A 23 -16.34 -15.78 -30.18
CA THR A 23 -16.07 -17.21 -30.39
C THR A 23 -15.84 -17.56 -31.86
N SER A 24 -15.99 -16.57 -32.76
CA SER A 24 -15.74 -16.76 -34.21
C SER A 24 -14.27 -16.47 -34.47
N GLN A 25 -13.57 -17.45 -35.01
CA GLN A 25 -12.19 -17.24 -35.46
C GLN A 25 -12.21 -16.43 -36.77
N GLY A 26 -11.62 -15.23 -36.72
CA GLY A 26 -11.33 -14.45 -37.89
C GLY A 26 -10.12 -15.02 -38.64
N ASN A 27 -10.04 -14.77 -39.96
CA ASN A 27 -8.86 -15.09 -40.78
C ASN A 27 -7.89 -13.91 -40.87
N ASP A 28 -7.62 -13.23 -39.76
CA ASP A 28 -6.67 -12.12 -39.76
C ASP A 28 -5.24 -12.65 -39.68
N ALA A 29 -4.47 -12.44 -40.78
CA ALA A 29 -3.06 -12.86 -40.84
C ALA A 29 -2.14 -12.11 -39.86
N THR A 30 -2.64 -11.06 -39.19
CA THR A 30 -1.90 -10.30 -38.18
C THR A 30 -2.23 -10.78 -36.74
N ALA A 31 -3.18 -11.71 -36.60
CA ALA A 31 -3.55 -12.24 -35.27
C ALA A 31 -2.39 -13.03 -34.64
N LEU A 32 -2.16 -12.79 -33.39
CA LEU A 32 -1.24 -13.59 -32.58
C LEU A 32 -1.95 -14.89 -32.16
N ASP A 33 -1.42 -16.03 -32.57
CA ASP A 33 -1.94 -17.34 -32.18
C ASP A 33 -1.53 -17.63 -30.72
N LEU A 34 -2.53 -17.72 -29.84
CA LEU A 34 -2.42 -18.05 -28.43
C LEU A 34 -3.26 -19.28 -28.07
N SER A 35 -3.53 -20.19 -29.05
CA SER A 35 -4.41 -21.34 -28.87
C SER A 35 -3.99 -22.29 -27.75
N ASP A 36 -2.69 -22.34 -27.42
CA ASP A 36 -2.17 -23.13 -26.29
C ASP A 36 -2.12 -22.34 -24.95
N CYS A 37 -2.70 -21.13 -24.88
CA CYS A 37 -2.65 -20.25 -23.75
C CYS A 37 -4.01 -20.01 -23.12
N LEU A 38 -4.03 -19.71 -21.82
CA LEU A 38 -5.17 -19.10 -21.14
C LEU A 38 -4.91 -17.58 -21.06
N LEU A 39 -5.73 -16.80 -21.76
CA LEU A 39 -5.68 -15.35 -21.67
C LEU A 39 -6.54 -14.87 -20.51
N MET A 40 -5.97 -14.07 -19.64
CA MET A 40 -6.63 -13.52 -18.47
C MET A 40 -6.18 -12.08 -18.21
N PRO A 41 -7.00 -11.28 -17.50
CA PRO A 41 -6.55 -9.96 -17.04
C PRO A 41 -5.26 -10.07 -16.22
N GLY A 42 -4.36 -9.08 -16.38
CA GLY A 42 -3.16 -9.01 -15.57
C GLY A 42 -3.46 -8.83 -14.08
N PHE A 43 -2.54 -9.27 -13.23
CA PHE A 43 -2.70 -9.15 -11.80
C PHE A 43 -2.58 -7.71 -11.32
N VAL A 44 -3.31 -7.37 -10.26
CA VAL A 44 -3.20 -6.11 -9.54
C VAL A 44 -2.44 -6.37 -8.24
N ASN A 45 -1.25 -5.78 -8.09
CA ASN A 45 -0.58 -5.72 -6.80
C ASN A 45 -0.99 -4.41 -6.11
N ALA A 46 -1.91 -4.48 -5.17
CA ALA A 46 -2.49 -3.29 -4.53
C ALA A 46 -1.61 -2.69 -3.42
N HIS A 47 -0.50 -3.35 -3.05
CA HIS A 47 0.43 -2.86 -2.03
C HIS A 47 1.84 -3.39 -2.24
N SER A 48 2.78 -2.49 -2.38
CA SER A 48 4.21 -2.78 -2.48
C SER A 48 5.05 -1.61 -1.99
N HIS A 49 6.35 -1.88 -1.82
CA HIS A 49 7.39 -0.91 -1.49
C HIS A 49 8.58 -1.14 -2.42
N LEU A 50 8.46 -0.76 -3.69
CA LEU A 50 9.55 -0.92 -4.66
C LEU A 50 10.83 -0.20 -4.23
N GLY A 51 10.70 0.93 -3.54
CA GLY A 51 11.84 1.66 -2.96
C GLY A 51 12.69 0.83 -2.00
N LEU A 52 12.13 -0.23 -1.40
CA LEU A 52 12.82 -1.13 -0.49
C LEU A 52 13.43 -2.37 -1.18
N THR A 53 13.23 -2.56 -2.47
CA THR A 53 13.75 -3.76 -3.19
C THR A 53 15.29 -3.86 -3.12
N ALA A 54 16.00 -2.73 -3.05
CA ALA A 54 17.45 -2.72 -2.86
C ALA A 54 17.92 -3.35 -1.54
N LEU A 55 16.99 -3.61 -0.59
CA LEU A 55 17.25 -4.28 0.68
C LEU A 55 17.05 -5.80 0.62
N GLU A 56 16.66 -6.34 -0.54
CA GLU A 56 16.47 -7.78 -0.72
C GLU A 56 17.68 -8.57 -0.20
N LYS A 57 17.43 -9.60 0.62
CA LYS A 57 18.45 -10.44 1.27
C LYS A 57 19.40 -9.74 2.25
N LYS A 58 19.22 -8.42 2.48
CA LYS A 58 20.01 -7.67 3.47
C LYS A 58 19.36 -7.61 4.86
N LEU A 59 18.05 -7.91 4.92
CA LEU A 59 17.29 -7.97 6.16
C LEU A 59 16.93 -9.42 6.50
N SER A 60 16.95 -9.71 7.79
CA SER A 60 16.44 -10.97 8.33
C SER A 60 15.29 -10.69 9.31
N PRO A 61 14.40 -11.65 9.56
CA PRO A 61 13.42 -11.52 10.64
C PRO A 61 14.14 -11.23 11.95
N ALA A 62 13.66 -10.23 12.69
CA ALA A 62 14.19 -9.84 13.98
C ALA A 62 13.33 -10.42 15.14
N LYS A 63 13.81 -10.28 16.38
CA LYS A 63 13.08 -10.75 17.56
C LYS A 63 11.80 -9.99 17.82
N SER A 64 11.77 -8.71 17.45
CA SER A 64 10.60 -7.85 17.54
C SER A 64 10.44 -7.04 16.26
N PHE A 65 9.22 -6.53 16.01
CA PHE A 65 8.96 -5.64 14.89
C PHE A 65 9.77 -4.34 15.01
N ALA A 66 9.88 -3.77 16.20
CA ALA A 66 10.68 -2.57 16.42
C ALA A 66 12.17 -2.77 16.08
N ASP A 67 12.75 -3.91 16.42
CA ASP A 67 14.13 -4.23 16.05
C ASP A 67 14.31 -4.38 14.54
N TRP A 68 13.33 -4.96 13.87
CA TRP A 68 13.34 -5.05 12.41
C TRP A 68 13.27 -3.66 11.76
N ILE A 69 12.42 -2.75 12.27
CA ILE A 69 12.35 -1.36 11.78
C ILE A 69 13.70 -0.64 11.98
N ARG A 70 14.36 -0.83 13.15
CA ARG A 70 15.70 -0.25 13.39
C ARG A 70 16.72 -0.75 12.37
N ALA A 71 16.73 -2.05 12.08
CA ALA A 71 17.62 -2.64 11.08
C ALA A 71 17.30 -2.13 9.67
N LEU A 72 16.03 -2.08 9.28
CA LEU A 72 15.57 -1.53 8.01
C LEU A 72 16.05 -0.08 7.82
N ILE A 73 15.81 0.79 8.79
CA ILE A 73 16.22 2.19 8.72
C ILE A 73 17.75 2.31 8.62
N SER A 74 18.49 1.54 9.42
CA SER A 74 19.95 1.56 9.43
C SER A 74 20.54 1.16 8.08
N ILE A 75 20.04 0.11 7.45
CA ILE A 75 20.53 -0.36 6.15
C ILE A 75 20.07 0.58 5.04
N ASN A 76 18.80 1.02 5.07
CA ASN A 76 18.24 1.91 4.06
C ASN A 76 18.98 3.25 4.01
N SER A 77 19.37 3.82 5.16
CA SER A 77 20.12 5.08 5.21
C SER A 77 21.53 5.00 4.63
N GLY A 78 22.08 3.80 4.47
CA GLY A 78 23.38 3.56 3.84
C GLY A 78 23.33 3.32 2.33
N LEU A 79 22.15 3.30 1.71
CA LEU A 79 22.01 3.10 0.27
C LEU A 79 22.23 4.41 -0.48
N ASP A 80 23.02 4.34 -1.57
CA ASP A 80 23.09 5.40 -2.56
C ASP A 80 21.88 5.39 -3.52
N ASP A 81 21.65 6.50 -4.19
CA ASP A 81 20.51 6.68 -5.11
C ASP A 81 20.56 5.71 -6.28
N GLU A 82 21.75 5.38 -6.79
CA GLU A 82 21.91 4.42 -7.89
C GLU A 82 21.47 3.02 -7.48
N SER A 83 21.82 2.59 -6.28
CA SER A 83 21.37 1.31 -5.72
C SER A 83 19.87 1.25 -5.50
N ARG A 84 19.24 2.36 -5.05
CA ARG A 84 17.79 2.47 -4.93
C ARG A 84 17.11 2.34 -6.29
N VAL A 85 17.54 3.10 -7.28
CA VAL A 85 16.99 3.07 -8.65
C VAL A 85 17.15 1.68 -9.28
N ARG A 86 18.33 1.03 -9.12
CA ARG A 86 18.53 -0.35 -9.59
C ARG A 86 17.56 -1.32 -8.91
N GLY A 87 17.37 -1.18 -7.59
CA GLY A 87 16.42 -2.00 -6.83
C GLY A 87 14.99 -1.83 -7.32
N ILE A 88 14.52 -0.60 -7.49
CA ILE A 88 13.19 -0.29 -8.01
C ILE A 88 12.96 -0.96 -9.36
N ARG A 89 13.88 -0.81 -10.30
CA ARG A 89 13.78 -1.41 -11.64
C ARG A 89 13.77 -2.94 -11.57
N ALA A 90 14.62 -3.54 -10.74
CA ALA A 90 14.66 -5.00 -10.57
C ALA A 90 13.34 -5.55 -10.00
N GLY A 91 12.77 -4.89 -8.98
CA GLY A 91 11.47 -5.26 -8.43
C GLY A 91 10.33 -5.10 -9.43
N ALA A 92 10.35 -4.02 -10.22
CA ALA A 92 9.39 -3.79 -11.28
C ALA A 92 9.42 -4.90 -12.35
N GLU A 93 10.62 -5.32 -12.78
CA GLU A 93 10.78 -6.41 -13.75
C GLU A 93 10.34 -7.77 -13.18
N GLU A 94 10.52 -8.01 -11.89
CA GLU A 94 9.99 -9.22 -11.24
C GLU A 94 8.46 -9.21 -11.21
N MET A 95 7.85 -8.07 -10.90
CA MET A 95 6.39 -7.91 -10.95
C MET A 95 5.84 -8.14 -12.35
N LYS A 96 6.44 -7.55 -13.39
CA LYS A 96 6.03 -7.77 -14.79
C LYS A 96 6.11 -9.25 -15.16
N ARG A 97 7.22 -9.93 -14.83
CA ARG A 97 7.38 -11.38 -15.06
C ARG A 97 6.35 -12.22 -14.32
N SER A 98 5.85 -11.74 -13.20
CA SER A 98 4.79 -12.38 -12.42
C SER A 98 3.38 -12.07 -12.94
N GLY A 99 3.25 -11.33 -14.06
CA GLY A 99 1.97 -10.98 -14.67
C GLY A 99 1.25 -9.80 -14.01
N VAL A 100 1.93 -9.00 -13.18
CA VAL A 100 1.37 -7.78 -12.61
C VAL A 100 1.33 -6.68 -13.69
N THR A 101 0.17 -6.06 -13.86
CA THR A 101 -0.05 -4.96 -14.82
C THR A 101 -0.54 -3.67 -14.16
N ALA A 102 -1.02 -3.76 -12.93
CA ALA A 102 -1.43 -2.60 -12.14
C ALA A 102 -0.83 -2.66 -10.73
N LEU A 103 -0.43 -1.50 -10.20
CA LEU A 103 0.39 -1.39 -9.00
C LEU A 103 -0.12 -0.30 -8.05
N GLY A 104 -0.22 -0.62 -6.77
CA GLY A 104 -0.25 0.33 -5.67
C GLY A 104 1.10 0.30 -4.95
N ASP A 105 1.88 1.37 -5.02
CA ASP A 105 3.22 1.42 -4.43
C ASP A 105 3.37 2.56 -3.42
N TYR A 106 4.04 2.28 -2.31
CA TYR A 106 4.29 3.24 -1.25
C TYR A 106 5.63 3.93 -1.48
N VAL A 107 5.59 5.24 -1.65
CA VAL A 107 6.75 6.08 -1.96
C VAL A 107 7.11 6.93 -0.76
N ALA A 108 8.12 6.51 -0.01
CA ALA A 108 8.61 7.23 1.16
C ALA A 108 9.52 8.42 0.77
N GLU A 109 10.13 8.39 -0.39
CA GLU A 109 11.08 9.38 -0.89
C GLU A 109 10.52 10.02 -2.18
N PRO A 110 9.94 11.24 -2.13
CA PRO A 110 9.32 11.88 -3.30
C PRO A 110 10.24 12.05 -4.51
N ASP A 111 11.54 12.14 -4.29
CA ASP A 111 12.55 12.25 -5.36
C ASP A 111 12.61 10.99 -6.26
N LEU A 112 12.04 9.87 -5.81
CA LEU A 112 11.93 8.63 -6.59
C LEU A 112 10.67 8.59 -7.49
N LEU A 113 9.74 9.52 -7.34
CA LEU A 113 8.50 9.55 -8.13
C LEU A 113 8.73 9.55 -9.66
N PRO A 114 9.70 10.29 -10.22
CA PRO A 114 9.96 10.25 -11.65
C PRO A 114 10.40 8.86 -12.12
N VAL A 115 11.20 8.15 -11.32
CA VAL A 115 11.64 6.78 -11.62
C VAL A 115 10.45 5.83 -11.60
N MET A 116 9.62 5.92 -10.57
CA MET A 116 8.45 5.04 -10.40
C MET A 116 7.37 5.31 -11.45
N GLY A 117 7.11 6.57 -11.79
CA GLY A 117 6.19 6.92 -12.87
C GLY A 117 6.61 6.39 -14.24
N GLY A 118 7.92 6.21 -14.46
CA GLY A 118 8.49 5.66 -15.69
C GLY A 118 8.48 4.13 -15.80
N LEU A 119 7.91 3.39 -14.84
CA LEU A 119 7.95 1.91 -14.82
C LEU A 119 6.93 1.22 -15.72
N GLU A 120 6.11 1.96 -16.47
CA GLU A 120 5.11 1.45 -17.43
C GLU A 120 4.01 0.58 -16.79
N PHE A 121 3.68 0.82 -15.51
CA PHE A 121 2.50 0.26 -14.86
C PHE A 121 1.34 1.26 -14.86
N ARG A 122 0.11 0.75 -14.90
CA ARG A 122 -1.01 1.50 -14.35
C ARG A 122 -0.83 1.55 -12.84
N SER A 123 -0.53 2.71 -12.26
CA SER A 123 -0.15 2.77 -10.85
C SER A 123 -0.85 3.86 -10.05
N VAL A 124 -1.01 3.57 -8.76
CA VAL A 124 -1.21 4.59 -7.73
C VAL A 124 0.07 4.66 -6.91
N LEU A 125 0.75 5.79 -6.97
CA LEU A 125 1.94 6.07 -6.18
C LEU A 125 1.51 6.77 -4.90
N PHE A 126 1.46 6.02 -3.80
CA PHE A 126 1.04 6.51 -2.50
C PHE A 126 2.20 7.22 -1.80
N LEU A 127 2.08 8.52 -1.58
CA LEU A 127 3.05 9.32 -0.82
C LEU A 127 3.02 8.88 0.64
N GLU A 128 3.98 8.05 1.03
CA GLU A 128 4.06 7.52 2.39
C GLU A 128 4.45 8.61 3.37
N THR A 129 3.67 8.73 4.44
CA THR A 129 3.78 9.86 5.36
C THR A 129 3.85 9.36 6.79
N ILE A 130 4.97 9.63 7.46
CA ILE A 130 5.20 9.41 8.87
C ILE A 130 5.19 10.76 9.59
N GLY A 131 4.49 10.85 10.72
CA GLY A 131 4.44 12.09 11.50
C GLY A 131 3.58 11.95 12.74
N PHE A 132 4.17 11.47 13.83
CA PHE A 132 3.44 11.24 15.08
C PHE A 132 3.30 12.52 15.92
N HIS A 133 4.20 13.50 15.78
CA HIS A 133 4.11 14.76 16.52
C HIS A 133 3.03 15.68 15.92
N SER A 134 1.97 15.93 16.66
CA SER A 134 0.76 16.64 16.20
C SER A 134 1.04 18.05 15.66
N GLU A 135 2.03 18.77 16.19
CA GLU A 135 2.38 20.13 15.76
C GLU A 135 3.01 20.19 14.36
N LYS A 136 3.55 19.06 13.87
CA LYS A 136 4.17 18.96 12.54
C LYS A 136 3.15 18.72 11.41
N ALA A 137 1.91 18.38 11.74
CA ALA A 137 0.90 17.95 10.76
C ALA A 137 0.66 18.96 9.62
N LEU A 138 0.55 20.25 9.94
CA LEU A 138 0.31 21.28 8.92
C LEU A 138 1.49 21.44 7.95
N ALA A 139 2.72 21.41 8.44
CA ALA A 139 3.91 21.54 7.59
C ALA A 139 4.04 20.33 6.65
N ILE A 140 3.78 19.12 7.15
CA ILE A 140 3.78 17.88 6.35
C ILE A 140 2.71 17.98 5.25
N CYS A 141 1.48 18.35 5.60
CA CYS A 141 0.40 18.48 4.62
C CYS A 141 0.70 19.51 3.54
N LYS A 142 1.33 20.64 3.90
CA LYS A 142 1.72 21.66 2.92
C LYS A 142 2.72 21.12 1.89
N ASN A 143 3.72 20.38 2.33
CA ASN A 143 4.71 19.77 1.41
C ASN A 143 4.05 18.74 0.49
N LEU A 144 3.15 17.90 1.02
CA LEU A 144 2.42 16.92 0.21
C LEU A 144 1.48 17.60 -0.80
N GLU A 145 0.85 18.70 -0.40
CA GLU A 145 -0.01 19.48 -1.29
C GLU A 145 0.79 20.07 -2.48
N GLU A 146 2.01 20.53 -2.24
CA GLU A 146 2.89 20.99 -3.31
C GLU A 146 3.23 19.85 -4.29
N THR A 147 3.50 18.65 -3.79
CA THR A 147 3.72 17.46 -4.63
C THR A 147 2.47 17.08 -5.43
N LEU A 148 1.28 17.12 -4.82
CA LEU A 148 0.01 16.81 -5.49
C LEU A 148 -0.37 17.82 -6.59
N LYS A 149 0.09 19.08 -6.49
CA LYS A 149 -0.11 20.13 -7.50
C LYS A 149 0.86 20.03 -8.67
N GLY A 150 1.91 19.22 -8.54
CA GLY A 150 2.90 19.02 -9.59
C GLY A 150 2.33 18.33 -10.83
N ASP A 151 3.07 18.37 -11.92
CA ASP A 151 2.71 17.67 -13.15
C ASP A 151 2.71 16.15 -12.93
N PRO A 152 1.82 15.40 -13.59
CA PRO A 152 1.81 13.94 -13.51
C PRO A 152 3.11 13.37 -14.09
N PHE A 153 3.74 12.46 -13.35
CA PHE A 153 4.99 11.80 -13.75
C PHE A 153 4.80 10.84 -14.94
N SER A 154 3.57 10.43 -15.20
CA SER A 154 3.20 9.51 -16.29
C SER A 154 1.69 9.55 -16.50
N PRO A 155 1.21 9.40 -17.74
CA PRO A 155 -0.23 9.26 -18.03
C PRO A 155 -0.84 7.96 -17.47
N LEU A 156 -0.01 6.99 -17.06
CA LEU A 156 -0.44 5.73 -16.47
C LEU A 156 -0.44 5.76 -14.93
N SER A 157 0.10 6.82 -14.31
CA SER A 157 0.26 6.91 -12.87
C SER A 157 -0.55 8.06 -12.30
N ARG A 158 -1.12 7.86 -11.13
CA ARG A 158 -1.71 8.92 -10.30
C ARG A 158 -1.14 8.87 -8.91
N LEU A 159 -1.15 10.01 -8.22
CA LEU A 159 -0.73 10.08 -6.84
C LEU A 159 -1.87 9.66 -5.89
N GLY A 160 -1.48 9.09 -4.76
CA GLY A 160 -2.31 8.84 -3.61
C GLY A 160 -1.60 9.30 -2.33
N LEU A 161 -2.28 9.27 -1.21
CA LEU A 161 -1.69 9.57 0.10
C LEU A 161 -1.67 8.30 0.96
N ALA A 162 -0.58 8.07 1.67
CA ALA A 162 -0.46 6.97 2.60
C ALA A 162 0.00 7.45 3.98
N PRO A 163 -0.90 7.83 4.90
CA PRO A 163 -0.55 7.83 6.31
C PRO A 163 -0.05 6.43 6.69
N HIS A 164 1.21 6.33 7.11
CA HIS A 164 1.92 5.06 7.23
C HIS A 164 1.15 4.03 8.08
N ALA A 165 0.92 4.32 9.36
CA ALA A 165 0.21 3.41 10.27
C ALA A 165 -0.34 4.16 11.49
N PRO A 166 -1.35 3.60 12.22
CA PRO A 166 -1.93 4.20 13.42
C PRO A 166 -0.92 4.54 14.53
N TYR A 167 0.16 3.78 14.64
CA TYR A 167 1.22 4.02 15.63
C TYR A 167 2.29 5.03 15.21
N SER A 168 2.32 5.47 13.97
CA SER A 168 3.38 6.34 13.43
C SER A 168 2.86 7.69 12.89
N VAL A 169 1.55 7.89 12.92
CA VAL A 169 0.88 9.09 12.39
C VAL A 169 -0.07 9.67 13.45
N SER A 170 0.06 10.97 13.70
CA SER A 170 -0.77 11.65 14.70
C SER A 170 -2.24 11.75 14.26
N PRO A 171 -3.20 11.83 15.22
CA PRO A 171 -4.61 12.04 14.91
C PRO A 171 -4.87 13.27 14.04
N ASN A 172 -4.11 14.34 14.27
CA ASN A 172 -4.23 15.59 13.50
C ASN A 172 -3.77 15.39 12.07
N LEU A 173 -2.66 14.68 11.86
CA LEU A 173 -2.14 14.40 10.54
C LEU A 173 -3.09 13.47 9.77
N PHE A 174 -3.63 12.44 10.39
CA PHE A 174 -4.64 11.58 9.77
C PHE A 174 -5.84 12.38 9.24
N ARG A 175 -6.43 13.24 10.09
CA ARG A 175 -7.57 14.08 9.68
C ARG A 175 -7.22 15.04 8.55
N SER A 176 -6.01 15.61 8.60
CA SER A 176 -5.55 16.53 7.56
C SER A 176 -5.30 15.83 6.24
N LEU A 177 -4.71 14.63 6.25
CA LEU A 177 -4.50 13.81 5.05
C LEU A 177 -5.84 13.34 4.45
N GLY A 178 -6.81 12.97 5.28
CA GLY A 178 -8.15 12.64 4.80
C GLY A 178 -8.83 13.81 4.07
N LYS A 179 -8.72 15.04 4.61
CA LYS A 179 -9.22 16.25 3.94
C LYS A 179 -8.47 16.55 2.65
N LEU A 180 -7.15 16.39 2.65
CA LEU A 180 -6.31 16.61 1.48
C LEU A 180 -6.65 15.61 0.37
N ALA A 181 -6.86 14.33 0.72
CA ALA A 181 -7.28 13.29 -0.21
C ALA A 181 -8.63 13.62 -0.88
N GLN A 182 -9.60 14.13 -0.12
CA GLN A 182 -10.89 14.59 -0.66
C GLN A 182 -10.72 15.79 -1.57
N GLN A 183 -9.91 16.76 -1.18
CA GLN A 183 -9.69 18.00 -1.94
C GLN A 183 -9.06 17.72 -3.32
N TYR A 184 -8.16 16.76 -3.40
CA TYR A 184 -7.43 16.40 -4.64
C TYR A 184 -7.97 15.16 -5.34
N ASP A 185 -9.10 14.61 -4.88
CA ASP A 185 -9.70 13.37 -5.40
C ASP A 185 -8.66 12.25 -5.56
N CYS A 186 -7.79 12.09 -4.57
CA CYS A 186 -6.74 11.08 -4.58
C CYS A 186 -7.03 9.95 -3.56
N PRO A 187 -6.64 8.70 -3.88
CA PRO A 187 -6.87 7.57 -2.99
C PRO A 187 -6.03 7.68 -1.71
N LEU A 188 -6.58 7.14 -0.63
CA LEU A 188 -5.95 7.09 0.68
C LEU A 188 -5.70 5.63 1.06
N SER A 189 -4.49 5.32 1.57
CA SER A 189 -4.12 3.97 2.00
C SER A 189 -3.32 4.01 3.30
N CYS A 190 -3.37 2.93 4.11
CA CYS A 190 -2.67 2.87 5.39
C CYS A 190 -2.40 1.41 5.79
N HIS A 191 -1.25 1.13 6.41
CA HIS A 191 -1.02 -0.12 7.11
C HIS A 191 -1.89 -0.14 8.38
N VAL A 192 -2.69 -1.18 8.56
CA VAL A 192 -3.65 -1.26 9.65
C VAL A 192 -3.64 -2.64 10.27
N ALA A 193 -3.53 -2.70 11.58
CA ALA A 193 -3.56 -3.95 12.34
C ALA A 193 -2.60 -5.01 11.76
N GLU A 194 -1.40 -4.58 11.37
CA GLU A 194 -0.37 -5.46 10.83
C GLU A 194 0.26 -6.31 11.91
N ILE A 195 0.44 -5.75 13.10
CA ILE A 195 1.15 -6.33 14.23
C ILE A 195 0.32 -6.25 15.52
N PRO A 196 0.45 -7.20 16.44
CA PRO A 196 -0.30 -7.15 17.70
C PRO A 196 0.10 -5.97 18.58
N GLU A 197 1.36 -5.52 18.51
CA GLU A 197 1.87 -4.37 19.23
C GLU A 197 1.13 -3.07 18.87
N GLU A 198 0.62 -2.94 17.64
CA GLU A 198 -0.19 -1.79 17.22
C GLU A 198 -1.48 -1.68 18.05
N SER A 199 -2.16 -2.80 18.28
CA SER A 199 -3.35 -2.84 19.13
C SER A 199 -3.00 -2.52 20.58
N GLY A 200 -1.90 -3.07 21.11
CA GLY A 200 -1.40 -2.78 22.45
C GLY A 200 -1.07 -1.29 22.64
N PHE A 201 -0.39 -0.71 21.66
CA PHE A 201 -0.04 0.72 21.63
C PHE A 201 -1.27 1.62 21.69
N LEU A 202 -2.28 1.36 20.87
CA LEU A 202 -3.49 2.18 20.83
C LEU A 202 -4.41 1.97 22.03
N GLN A 203 -4.44 0.77 22.60
CA GLN A 203 -5.30 0.47 23.74
C GLN A 203 -4.68 0.94 25.08
N ASN A 204 -3.40 0.69 25.27
CA ASN A 204 -2.77 0.82 26.59
C ASN A 204 -1.48 1.64 26.58
N GLY A 205 -0.88 1.93 25.42
CA GLY A 205 0.50 2.40 25.27
C GLY A 205 1.45 1.21 25.31
N ASP A 206 2.01 0.84 24.15
CA ASP A 206 3.06 -0.19 24.05
C ASP A 206 4.43 0.47 24.12
N ASP A 207 5.27 0.03 25.06
CA ASP A 207 6.57 0.63 25.31
C ASP A 207 7.52 0.51 24.12
N SER A 208 7.44 -0.57 23.34
CA SER A 208 8.37 -0.84 22.22
C SER A 208 8.19 0.14 21.05
N LEU A 209 6.94 0.47 20.74
CA LEU A 209 6.62 1.46 19.69
C LEU A 209 6.84 2.89 20.19
N GLU A 210 6.56 3.16 21.47
CA GLU A 210 6.86 4.45 22.09
C GLU A 210 8.38 4.72 22.11
N GLU A 211 9.19 3.73 22.49
CA GLU A 211 10.65 3.82 22.45
C GLU A 211 11.16 4.10 21.04
N LEU A 212 10.67 3.37 20.04
CA LEU A 212 11.02 3.58 18.64
C LEU A 212 10.71 5.02 18.19
N LEU A 213 9.55 5.56 18.55
CA LEU A 213 9.17 6.94 18.23
C LEU A 213 10.07 7.96 18.94
N LYS A 214 10.47 7.71 20.18
CA LYS A 214 11.41 8.56 20.95
C LYS A 214 12.79 8.56 20.31
N GLU A 215 13.33 7.41 19.96
CA GLU A 215 14.60 7.25 19.25
C GLU A 215 14.63 8.03 17.92
N ARG A 216 13.48 8.11 17.26
CA ARG A 216 13.33 8.84 15.99
C ARG A 216 12.97 10.32 16.15
N SER A 217 12.94 10.85 17.38
CA SER A 217 12.51 12.23 17.68
C SER A 217 11.12 12.56 17.12
N ALA A 218 10.26 11.55 17.06
CA ALA A 218 8.92 11.62 16.50
C ALA A 218 7.83 11.59 17.59
N TRP A 219 8.17 11.25 18.83
CA TRP A 219 7.23 11.14 19.92
C TRP A 219 6.54 12.48 20.25
N ASP A 220 5.21 12.41 20.43
CA ASP A 220 4.41 13.53 20.96
C ASP A 220 4.08 13.28 22.44
N PRO A 221 4.68 14.01 23.40
CA PRO A 221 4.44 13.79 24.82
C PRO A 221 3.02 14.14 25.27
N LYS A 222 2.24 14.80 24.43
CA LYS A 222 0.82 15.11 24.68
C LYS A 222 -0.10 13.97 24.26
N TRP A 223 0.41 13.01 23.50
CA TRP A 223 -0.38 11.87 23.03
C TRP A 223 -0.75 10.95 24.20
N LYS A 224 -1.95 10.39 24.12
CA LYS A 224 -2.45 9.38 25.06
C LYS A 224 -3.11 8.26 24.27
N PRO A 225 -2.98 7.01 24.72
CA PRO A 225 -3.67 5.88 24.10
C PRO A 225 -5.18 6.16 24.02
N PRO A 226 -5.78 6.02 22.83
CA PRO A 226 -7.21 6.27 22.63
C PRO A 226 -8.11 5.17 23.24
N GLY A 227 -7.54 4.05 23.73
CA GLY A 227 -8.29 2.91 24.26
C GLY A 227 -9.10 2.16 23.20
N LYS A 228 -8.63 2.10 21.95
CA LYS A 228 -9.35 1.57 20.80
C LYS A 228 -8.50 0.59 20.02
N SER A 229 -9.18 -0.30 19.27
CA SER A 229 -8.51 -1.07 18.21
C SER A 229 -8.05 -0.14 17.08
N PRO A 230 -7.11 -0.58 16.20
CA PRO A 230 -6.70 0.20 15.04
C PRO A 230 -7.87 0.60 14.13
N ILE A 231 -8.82 -0.29 13.89
CA ILE A 231 -10.01 -0.03 13.06
C ILE A 231 -10.95 0.99 13.74
N GLU A 232 -11.28 0.78 15.01
CA GLU A 232 -12.11 1.73 15.76
C GLU A 232 -11.47 3.11 15.88
N TYR A 233 -10.14 3.14 16.03
CA TYR A 233 -9.39 4.39 16.06
C TYR A 233 -9.54 5.16 14.75
N LEU A 234 -9.27 4.53 13.59
CA LEU A 234 -9.41 5.15 12.28
C LEU A 234 -10.87 5.55 11.99
N ASN A 235 -11.84 4.73 12.42
CA ASN A 235 -13.26 5.08 12.33
C ASN A 235 -13.58 6.34 13.14
N SER A 236 -13.02 6.50 14.33
CA SER A 236 -13.22 7.69 15.18
C SER A 236 -12.58 8.97 14.61
N LEU A 237 -11.66 8.81 13.64
CA LEU A 237 -11.06 9.92 12.89
C LEU A 237 -11.83 10.28 11.61
N ASN A 238 -12.90 9.52 11.28
CA ASN A 238 -13.74 9.66 10.08
C ASN A 238 -12.97 9.49 8.75
N ILE A 239 -12.02 8.57 8.72
CA ILE A 239 -11.22 8.29 7.51
C ILE A 239 -11.35 6.84 7.02
N LEU A 240 -11.95 5.96 7.82
CA LEU A 240 -11.98 4.53 7.56
C LEU A 240 -12.70 4.15 6.25
N GLU A 241 -13.81 4.83 5.92
CA GLU A 241 -14.61 4.53 4.71
C GLU A 241 -13.90 4.82 3.39
N SER A 242 -12.95 5.77 3.41
CA SER A 242 -12.18 6.18 2.22
C SER A 242 -10.82 5.49 2.13
N LEU A 243 -10.53 4.58 3.07
CA LEU A 243 -9.22 4.00 3.24
C LEU A 243 -9.09 2.64 2.54
N LEU A 244 -7.99 2.46 1.81
CA LEU A 244 -7.49 1.14 1.46
C LEU A 244 -6.65 0.62 2.63
N ALA A 245 -7.21 -0.29 3.43
CA ALA A 245 -6.59 -0.82 4.63
C ALA A 245 -5.66 -2.00 4.29
N ILE A 246 -4.37 -1.86 4.58
CA ILE A 246 -3.36 -2.86 4.25
C ILE A 246 -3.12 -3.76 5.44
N HIS A 247 -2.87 -5.05 5.20
CA HIS A 247 -2.66 -6.16 6.15
C HIS A 247 -3.92 -6.63 6.86
N CYS A 248 -4.51 -5.88 7.77
CA CYS A 248 -5.69 -6.24 8.53
C CYS A 248 -5.60 -7.63 9.19
N ASN A 249 -4.42 -7.99 9.76
CA ASN A 249 -4.19 -9.31 10.34
C ASN A 249 -4.92 -9.49 11.69
N PHE A 250 -5.01 -8.42 12.49
CA PHE A 250 -5.52 -8.45 13.87
C PHE A 250 -6.82 -7.65 14.00
N ILE A 251 -7.86 -8.05 13.25
CA ILE A 251 -9.16 -7.35 13.14
C ILE A 251 -10.36 -8.19 13.59
N ALA A 252 -10.15 -9.31 14.27
CA ALA A 252 -11.24 -10.25 14.60
C ALA A 252 -12.42 -9.61 15.36
N ALA A 253 -12.14 -8.61 16.20
CA ALA A 253 -13.16 -7.86 16.95
C ALA A 253 -13.85 -6.76 16.11
N ASP A 254 -13.30 -6.39 14.95
CA ASP A 254 -13.68 -5.21 14.17
C ASP A 254 -14.44 -5.54 12.88
N LEU A 255 -14.70 -6.82 12.59
CA LEU A 255 -15.27 -7.28 11.33
C LEU A 255 -16.62 -6.61 11.00
N ASP A 256 -17.46 -6.38 12.02
CA ASP A 256 -18.76 -5.73 11.83
C ASP A 256 -18.59 -4.26 11.44
N VAL A 257 -17.64 -3.56 12.04
CA VAL A 257 -17.33 -2.17 11.69
C VAL A 257 -16.79 -2.08 10.27
N MET A 258 -15.90 -3.00 9.88
CA MET A 258 -15.34 -3.03 8.52
C MET A 258 -16.42 -3.29 7.46
N ALA A 259 -17.32 -4.24 7.72
CA ALA A 259 -18.44 -4.54 6.82
C ALA A 259 -19.42 -3.35 6.71
N LEU A 260 -19.84 -2.79 7.86
CA LEU A 260 -20.73 -1.62 7.89
C LEU A 260 -20.17 -0.42 7.11
N LYS A 261 -18.87 -0.19 7.24
CA LYS A 261 -18.15 0.90 6.58
C LYS A 261 -17.66 0.57 5.18
N LYS A 262 -17.89 -0.65 4.69
CA LYS A 262 -17.47 -1.14 3.36
C LYS A 262 -15.98 -0.92 3.11
N VAL A 263 -15.14 -1.19 4.11
CA VAL A 263 -13.70 -0.98 4.05
C VAL A 263 -13.07 -1.90 3.00
N SER A 264 -12.31 -1.33 2.10
CA SER A 264 -11.47 -2.10 1.18
C SER A 264 -10.21 -2.57 1.91
N ALA A 265 -9.95 -3.88 1.95
CA ALA A 265 -8.79 -4.46 2.61
C ALA A 265 -7.86 -5.17 1.64
N VAL A 266 -6.54 -5.07 1.86
CA VAL A 266 -5.50 -5.72 1.06
C VAL A 266 -4.84 -6.82 1.86
N PHE A 267 -4.92 -8.05 1.37
CA PHE A 267 -4.31 -9.22 1.98
C PHE A 267 -2.84 -9.33 1.60
N CYS A 268 -1.95 -9.32 2.60
CA CYS A 268 -0.50 -9.37 2.43
C CYS A 268 0.11 -10.63 3.08
N PRO A 269 -0.15 -11.84 2.54
CA PRO A 269 0.27 -13.09 3.19
C PRO A 269 1.79 -13.28 3.23
N LYS A 270 2.53 -12.76 2.23
CA LYS A 270 3.98 -12.94 2.17
C LYS A 270 4.71 -12.24 3.30
N SER A 271 4.33 -11.00 3.64
CA SER A 271 4.93 -10.27 4.76
C SER A 271 4.64 -10.97 6.10
N THR A 272 3.39 -11.36 6.32
CA THR A 272 2.97 -12.09 7.53
C THR A 272 3.75 -13.40 7.69
N HIS A 273 3.90 -14.17 6.60
CA HIS A 273 4.66 -15.41 6.61
C HIS A 273 6.16 -15.18 6.84
N TRP A 274 6.72 -14.14 6.22
CA TRP A 274 8.14 -13.80 6.37
C TRP A 274 8.50 -13.43 7.81
N PHE A 275 7.59 -12.75 8.53
CA PHE A 275 7.75 -12.49 9.97
C PHE A 275 7.47 -13.72 10.86
N GLY A 276 7.18 -14.90 10.28
CA GLY A 276 6.86 -16.12 11.02
C GLY A 276 5.55 -16.06 11.80
N ARG A 277 4.65 -15.14 11.46
CA ARG A 277 3.35 -14.99 12.13
C ARG A 277 2.35 -16.02 11.61
N LYS A 278 1.42 -16.39 12.49
CA LYS A 278 0.33 -17.35 12.17
C LYS A 278 -1.02 -16.67 11.98
N ASP A 279 -1.13 -15.42 12.41
CA ASP A 279 -2.34 -14.64 12.31
C ASP A 279 -2.36 -13.91 10.97
N PHE A 280 -3.39 -14.20 10.20
CA PHE A 280 -3.61 -13.63 8.87
C PHE A 280 -4.95 -12.90 8.85
N MET A 281 -5.08 -11.94 7.93
CA MET A 281 -6.37 -11.34 7.63
C MET A 281 -7.44 -12.44 7.43
N PRO A 282 -8.58 -12.35 8.12
CA PRO A 282 -9.65 -13.35 8.02
C PRO A 282 -10.46 -13.20 6.73
N VAL A 283 -9.81 -13.44 5.58
CA VAL A 283 -10.33 -13.20 4.23
C VAL A 283 -11.69 -13.86 4.04
N ARG A 284 -11.82 -15.15 4.43
CA ARG A 284 -13.08 -15.90 4.25
C ARG A 284 -14.24 -15.21 4.97
N THR A 285 -14.01 -14.83 6.23
CA THR A 285 -15.04 -14.17 7.04
C THR A 285 -15.42 -12.79 6.48
N LEU A 286 -14.45 -12.07 5.91
CA LEU A 286 -14.71 -10.77 5.27
C LEU A 286 -15.53 -10.92 3.98
N LEU A 287 -15.29 -11.97 3.20
CA LEU A 287 -16.04 -12.24 1.96
C LEU A 287 -17.47 -12.72 2.21
N ASP A 288 -17.73 -13.33 3.36
CA ASP A 288 -19.04 -13.87 3.75
C ASP A 288 -19.95 -12.79 4.40
N ARG A 289 -19.46 -11.53 4.59
CA ARG A 289 -20.18 -10.38 5.18
C ARG A 289 -20.47 -9.28 4.18
#